data_00a25ed55e682eedf172392c01123b1c
#
_entry.id   00a25ed55e682eedf172392c01123b1c
#
_cell.length_a   1.000
_cell.length_b   1.000
_cell.length_c   1.000
_cell.angle_alpha   90.00
_cell.angle_beta   90.00
_cell.angle_gamma   90.00
#
_symmetry.space_group_name_H-M   'P 1'
#
loop_
_entity.id
_entity.type
_entity.pdbx_description
1 polymer ?
#
loop_
_entity_poly.entity_id
_entity_poly.type
_entity_poly.pdbx_seq_one_letter_code
_entity_poly.pdbx_strand_id
1 'polypeptide(L)'
;MGWDGDALAGQMEEAFERQHAVADARALRGTSTLEERMRSSQFESLRVSRSRIMTQLNGATNPAHRTMLERALKSINDQMAKDEANS
;
A
#
# COMPACT_ATOMS: atom_id res chain seq x y z
N MET A 1 -19.39 -34.01 12.04
CA MET A 1 -18.40 -33.06 12.52
C MET A 1 -18.37 -31.83 11.66
N GLY A 2 -18.51 -30.70 12.27
CA GLY A 2 -18.55 -29.45 11.55
C GLY A 2 -17.21 -28.85 11.16
N TRP A 3 -16.13 -29.54 11.41
CA TRP A 3 -14.82 -28.99 11.09
C TRP A 3 -14.39 -29.38 9.69
N ASP A 4 -14.18 -28.38 8.86
CA ASP A 4 -13.83 -28.58 7.45
C ASP A 4 -12.34 -28.37 7.22
N GLY A 5 -11.55 -29.38 7.46
CA GLY A 5 -10.14 -29.37 7.09
C GLY A 5 -9.96 -29.25 5.58
N ASP A 6 -10.89 -29.76 4.80
CA ASP A 6 -10.81 -29.70 3.34
C ASP A 6 -11.00 -28.28 2.83
N ALA A 7 -11.92 -27.50 3.43
CA ALA A 7 -12.13 -26.12 3.04
C ALA A 7 -10.90 -25.25 3.35
N LEU A 8 -10.25 -25.49 4.48
CA LEU A 8 -9.04 -24.77 4.84
C LEU A 8 -7.89 -25.13 3.88
N ALA A 9 -7.74 -26.39 3.55
CA ALA A 9 -6.72 -26.86 2.61
C ALA A 9 -6.92 -26.23 1.23
N GLY A 10 -8.18 -26.14 0.77
CA GLY A 10 -8.50 -25.51 -0.51
C GLY A 10 -8.14 -24.03 -0.52
N GLN A 11 -8.40 -23.32 0.57
CA GLN A 11 -8.03 -21.91 0.69
C GLN A 11 -6.51 -21.72 0.66
N MET A 12 -5.77 -22.59 1.30
CA MET A 12 -4.32 -22.52 1.30
C MET A 12 -3.74 -22.79 -0.10
N GLU A 13 -4.30 -23.70 -0.83
CA GLU A 13 -3.90 -23.98 -2.21
C GLU A 13 -4.15 -22.79 -3.12
N GLU A 14 -5.31 -22.14 -3.00
CA GLU A 14 -5.63 -20.95 -3.77
C GLU A 14 -4.65 -19.80 -3.48
N ALA A 15 -4.32 -19.59 -2.21
CA ALA A 15 -3.37 -18.57 -1.81
C ALA A 15 -1.97 -18.85 -2.38
N PHE A 16 -1.56 -20.10 -2.38
CA PHE A 16 -0.28 -20.52 -2.94
C PHE A 16 -0.24 -20.30 -4.45
N GLU A 17 -1.30 -20.67 -5.17
CA GLU A 17 -1.40 -20.48 -6.61
C GLU A 17 -1.34 -19.00 -6.99
N ARG A 18 -2.02 -18.12 -6.24
CA ARG A 18 -1.96 -16.68 -6.47
C ARG A 18 -0.56 -16.13 -6.31
N GLN A 19 0.14 -16.55 -5.27
CA GLN A 19 1.52 -16.12 -5.05
C GLN A 19 2.44 -16.60 -6.15
N HIS A 20 2.23 -17.81 -6.61
CA HIS A 20 3.03 -18.41 -7.67
C HIS A 20 2.78 -17.67 -9.01
N ALA A 21 1.53 -17.38 -9.33
CA ALA A 21 1.17 -16.64 -10.53
C ALA A 21 1.78 -15.22 -10.54
N VAL A 22 1.77 -14.54 -9.40
CA VAL A 22 2.37 -13.22 -9.27
C VAL A 22 3.89 -13.30 -9.46
N ALA A 23 4.54 -14.30 -8.89
CA ALA A 23 5.97 -14.50 -9.04
C ALA A 23 6.35 -14.78 -10.50
N ASP A 24 5.58 -15.62 -11.17
CA ASP A 24 5.78 -15.94 -12.58
C ASP A 24 5.60 -14.71 -13.48
N ALA A 25 4.58 -13.91 -13.20
CA ALA A 25 4.33 -12.68 -13.94
C ALA A 25 5.48 -11.69 -13.80
N ARG A 26 6.07 -11.60 -12.62
CA ARG A 26 7.25 -10.76 -12.38
C ARG A 26 8.48 -11.26 -13.14
N ALA A 27 8.68 -12.57 -13.14
CA ALA A 27 9.78 -13.17 -13.87
C ALA A 27 9.66 -12.92 -15.37
N LEU A 28 8.45 -12.98 -15.92
CA LEU A 28 8.19 -12.74 -17.34
C LEU A 28 8.38 -11.28 -17.75
N ARG A 29 8.14 -10.35 -16.83
CA ARG A 29 8.31 -8.92 -17.09
C ARG A 29 9.75 -8.46 -16.97
N GLY A 30 10.68 -9.38 -16.68
CA GLY A 30 12.02 -9.01 -16.32
C GLY A 30 12.10 -8.62 -14.86
N THR A 31 13.20 -8.08 -14.45
CA THR A 31 13.49 -7.89 -13.05
C THR A 31 12.82 -6.65 -12.47
N SER A 32 11.86 -6.84 -11.55
CA SER A 32 11.65 -5.80 -10.58
C SER A 32 12.77 -5.91 -9.55
N THR A 33 13.61 -4.91 -9.47
CA THR A 33 14.69 -4.85 -8.52
C THR A 33 14.15 -4.66 -7.10
N LEU A 34 14.96 -4.98 -6.10
CA LEU A 34 14.63 -4.68 -4.72
C LEU A 34 14.28 -3.19 -4.55
N GLU A 35 15.03 -2.33 -5.21
CA GLU A 35 14.79 -0.88 -5.18
C GLU A 35 13.41 -0.50 -5.69
N GLU A 36 12.97 -1.10 -6.79
CA GLU A 36 11.64 -0.85 -7.34
C GLU A 36 10.55 -1.30 -6.39
N ARG A 37 10.72 -2.46 -5.75
CA ARG A 37 9.78 -2.96 -4.75
C ARG A 37 9.72 -2.06 -3.54
N MET A 38 10.85 -1.57 -3.08
CA MET A 38 10.93 -0.64 -1.95
C MET A 38 10.24 0.67 -2.29
N ARG A 39 10.42 1.20 -3.48
CA ARG A 39 9.74 2.40 -3.96
C ARG A 39 8.22 2.21 -4.00
N SER A 40 7.78 1.10 -4.56
CA SER A 40 6.34 0.76 -4.62
C SER A 40 5.74 0.66 -3.23
N SER A 41 6.45 0.02 -2.30
CA SER A 41 6.01 -0.12 -0.92
C SER A 41 5.93 1.23 -0.21
N GLN A 42 6.92 2.10 -0.42
CA GLN A 42 6.91 3.46 0.12
C GLN A 42 5.76 4.28 -0.42
N PHE A 43 5.54 4.21 -1.73
CA PHE A 43 4.46 4.95 -2.38
C PHE A 43 3.10 4.51 -1.82
N GLU A 44 2.91 3.21 -1.65
CA GLU A 44 1.69 2.65 -1.09
C GLU A 44 1.48 3.10 0.36
N SER A 45 2.55 3.13 1.15
CA SER A 45 2.51 3.64 2.53
C SER A 45 2.12 5.11 2.58
N LEU A 46 2.64 5.91 1.65
CA LEU A 46 2.30 7.32 1.55
C LEU A 46 0.84 7.54 1.17
N ARG A 47 0.32 6.72 0.25
CA ARG A 47 -1.09 6.77 -0.13
C ARG A 47 -2.01 6.47 1.05
N VAL A 48 -1.70 5.45 1.83
CA VAL A 48 -2.46 5.10 3.03
C VAL A 48 -2.39 6.22 4.06
N SER A 49 -1.21 6.76 4.30
CA SER A 49 -1.04 7.87 5.23
C SER A 49 -1.82 9.11 4.81
N ARG A 50 -1.80 9.42 3.51
CA ARG A 50 -2.56 10.54 2.96
C ARG A 50 -4.06 10.36 3.20
N SER A 51 -4.56 9.17 2.92
CA SER A 51 -5.97 8.84 3.12
C SER A 51 -6.39 9.01 4.58
N ARG A 52 -5.55 8.55 5.52
CA ARG A 52 -5.81 8.70 6.95
C ARG A 52 -5.83 10.17 7.38
N ILE A 53 -4.87 10.94 6.89
CA ILE A 53 -4.79 12.37 7.21
C ILE A 53 -5.98 13.13 6.66
N MET A 54 -6.40 12.82 5.44
CA MET A 54 -7.60 13.43 4.84
C MET A 54 -8.86 13.11 5.66
N THR A 55 -8.99 11.87 6.12
CA THR A 55 -10.12 11.48 6.97
C THR A 55 -10.10 12.24 8.29
N GLN A 56 -8.94 12.36 8.92
CA GLN A 56 -8.77 13.10 10.16
C GLN A 56 -9.06 14.60 9.96
N LEU A 57 -8.59 15.15 8.86
CA LEU A 57 -8.81 16.55 8.52
C LEU A 57 -10.29 16.86 8.34
N ASN A 58 -11.03 15.98 7.69
CA ASN A 58 -12.48 16.13 7.52
C ASN A 58 -13.23 16.16 8.84
N GLY A 59 -12.74 15.46 9.85
CA GLY A 59 -13.34 15.43 11.18
C GLY A 59 -12.76 16.43 12.18
N ALA A 60 -11.66 17.08 11.83
CA ALA A 60 -10.97 17.99 12.76
C ALA A 60 -11.67 19.33 12.85
N THR A 61 -11.92 19.78 14.08
CA THR A 61 -12.56 21.07 14.35
C THR A 61 -11.60 22.09 14.95
N ASN A 62 -10.51 21.61 15.56
CA ASN A 62 -9.50 22.47 16.18
C ASN A 62 -8.59 23.08 15.10
N PRO A 63 -8.49 24.42 15.00
CA PRO A 63 -7.68 25.06 13.95
C PRO A 63 -6.21 24.68 13.97
N ALA A 64 -5.61 24.56 15.16
CA ALA A 64 -4.21 24.18 15.28
C ALA A 64 -3.98 22.75 14.79
N HIS A 65 -4.88 21.86 15.13
CA HIS A 65 -4.83 20.47 14.68
C HIS A 65 -5.01 20.37 13.16
N ARG A 66 -5.94 21.15 12.60
CA ARG A 66 -6.14 21.22 11.15
C ARG A 66 -4.89 21.69 10.43
N THR A 67 -4.25 22.74 10.95
CA THR A 67 -3.00 23.26 10.38
C THR A 67 -1.92 22.20 10.35
N MET A 68 -1.77 21.46 11.44
CA MET A 68 -0.81 20.35 11.52
C MET A 68 -1.10 19.28 10.47
N LEU A 69 -2.36 18.88 10.33
CA LEU A 69 -2.78 17.90 9.35
C LEU A 69 -2.57 18.37 7.92
N GLU A 70 -2.87 19.63 7.64
CA GLU A 70 -2.64 20.24 6.32
C GLU A 70 -1.17 20.24 5.95
N ARG A 71 -0.29 20.57 6.89
CA ARG A 71 1.15 20.52 6.69
C ARG A 71 1.64 19.09 6.42
N ALA A 72 1.13 18.13 7.18
CA ALA A 72 1.46 16.74 6.98
C ALA A 72 0.99 16.25 5.60
N LEU A 73 -0.20 16.64 5.20
CA LEU A 73 -0.75 16.29 3.89
C LEU A 73 0.11 16.88 2.75
N LYS A 74 0.51 18.13 2.88
CA LYS A 74 1.39 18.77 1.91
C LYS A 74 2.72 18.04 1.79
N SER A 75 3.32 17.68 2.91
CA SER A 75 4.57 16.93 2.93
C SER A 75 4.45 15.59 2.23
N ILE A 76 3.35 14.88 2.48
CA ILE A 76 3.10 13.59 1.83
C ILE A 76 2.90 13.76 0.32
N ASN A 77 2.12 14.75 -0.09
CA ASN A 77 1.90 15.02 -1.52
C ASN A 77 3.20 15.40 -2.23
N ASP A 78 4.04 16.19 -1.60
CA ASP A 78 5.35 16.55 -2.15
C ASP A 78 6.25 15.32 -2.29
N GLN A 79 6.23 14.43 -1.32
CA GLN A 79 7.00 13.19 -1.37
C GLN A 79 6.50 12.25 -2.46
N MET A 80 5.19 12.14 -2.61
CA MET A 80 4.59 11.33 -3.67
C MET A 80 4.93 11.86 -5.05
N ALA A 81 4.90 13.17 -5.23
CA ALA A 81 5.28 13.82 -6.48
C ALA A 81 6.75 13.57 -6.83
N LYS A 82 7.62 13.60 -5.83
CA LYS A 82 9.02 13.26 -5.98
C LYS A 82 9.23 11.81 -6.43
N ASP A 83 8.52 10.91 -5.80
CA ASP A 83 8.62 9.48 -6.10
C ASP A 83 8.13 9.20 -7.53
N GLU A 84 7.08 9.87 -7.96
CA GLU A 84 6.59 9.76 -9.34
C GLU A 84 7.61 10.29 -10.33
N ALA A 85 8.24 11.42 -10.04
CA ALA A 85 9.24 12.03 -10.92
C ALA A 85 10.48 11.15 -11.07
N ASN A 86 10.78 10.32 -10.07
CA ASN A 86 11.95 9.45 -10.05
C ASN A 86 11.67 8.03 -10.57
N SER A 87 10.45 7.72 -10.91
CA SER A 87 10.06 6.38 -11.38
C SER A 87 10.17 6.22 -12.89
#